data_00d0c49247da4ee61f24d2107521c08c
#
_entry.id   00d0c49247da4ee61f24d2107521c08c
#
_cell.length_a   1.000
_cell.length_b   1.000
_cell.length_c   1.000
_cell.angle_alpha   90.00
_cell.angle_beta   90.00
_cell.angle_gamma   90.00
#
_symmetry.space_group_name_H-M   'P 1'
#
loop_
_entity.id
_entity.type
_entity.pdbx_description
1 polymer ?
#
loop_
_entity_poly.entity_id
_entity_poly.type
_entity_poly.pdbx_seq_one_letter_code
_entity_poly.pdbx_strand_id
1 'polypeptide(L)'
;SNQGMGVLEINSRTGMGIKSIQGLVQEVCKEKIERDRKRGIVNRPVRAMVVGIPNVGKSTFINSFAGKACAKTGNKPGVTKGKQWIRLNKGLELLDTPGILWPKFEDQQVGMRLAFIGSMNDEILIPDELACDLIGAIKELYPKALQERYEADPAGKPIEILEAVAESRKCYAKGEQLDLGKAAGILIDDFRSGKLGRITLERI
;
A
#
# COMPACT_ATOMS: atom_id res chain seq x y z
N SER A 1 -5.51 18.04 13.95
CA SER A 1 -4.21 18.06 14.65
C SER A 1 -4.34 17.21 15.91
N ASN A 2 -3.85 16.01 15.82
CA ASN A 2 -4.07 15.03 16.87
C ASN A 2 -2.88 14.99 17.82
N GLN A 3 -3.10 15.39 19.08
CA GLN A 3 -2.33 14.99 20.26
C GLN A 3 -0.79 15.13 20.15
N GLY A 4 -0.26 16.24 19.60
CA GLY A 4 1.19 16.45 19.53
C GLY A 4 1.93 15.64 18.45
N MET A 5 1.20 14.95 17.56
CA MET A 5 1.80 14.24 16.43
C MET A 5 1.94 15.16 15.23
N GLY A 6 3.12 15.14 14.59
CA GLY A 6 3.32 15.80 13.30
C GLY A 6 2.69 14.98 12.16
N VAL A 7 1.94 15.65 11.28
CA VAL A 7 1.31 15.03 10.10
C VAL A 7 1.82 15.70 8.85
N LEU A 8 2.20 14.89 7.86
CA LEU A 8 2.69 15.36 6.56
C LEU A 8 2.14 14.48 5.44
N GLU A 9 1.54 15.11 4.44
CA GLU A 9 1.15 14.43 3.22
C GLU A 9 2.37 14.27 2.29
N ILE A 10 2.61 13.03 1.83
CA ILE A 10 3.72 12.70 0.97
C ILE A 10 3.31 11.79 -0.19
N ASN A 11 4.05 11.90 -1.29
CA ASN A 11 3.99 10.91 -2.37
C ASN A 11 5.41 10.42 -2.67
N SER A 12 5.69 9.18 -2.28
CA SER A 12 7.03 8.59 -2.42
C SER A 12 7.43 8.30 -3.88
N ARG A 13 6.49 8.23 -4.81
CA ARG A 13 6.78 8.02 -6.23
C ARG A 13 7.15 9.31 -6.94
N THR A 14 6.46 10.41 -6.62
CA THR A 14 6.71 11.73 -7.23
C THR A 14 7.72 12.56 -6.45
N GLY A 15 8.02 12.19 -5.20
CA GLY A 15 8.87 12.95 -4.29
C GLY A 15 8.17 14.13 -3.60
N MET A 16 6.87 14.31 -3.84
CA MET A 16 6.10 15.38 -3.19
C MET A 16 6.14 15.24 -1.67
N GLY A 17 6.39 16.32 -0.95
CA GLY A 17 6.44 16.37 0.52
C GLY A 17 7.66 15.71 1.17
N ILE A 18 8.47 14.94 0.44
CA ILE A 18 9.62 14.20 0.99
C ILE A 18 10.66 15.13 1.63
N LYS A 19 10.94 16.28 1.02
CA LYS A 19 11.93 17.25 1.54
C LYS A 19 11.50 17.87 2.88
N SER A 20 10.21 17.98 3.14
CA SER A 20 9.66 18.56 4.38
C SER A 20 9.79 17.65 5.60
N ILE A 21 10.03 16.34 5.39
CA ILE A 21 10.13 15.35 6.48
C ILE A 21 11.26 15.69 7.45
N GLN A 22 12.40 16.14 6.93
CA GLN A 22 13.55 16.47 7.78
C GLN A 22 13.24 17.63 8.73
N GLY A 23 12.56 18.66 8.24
CA GLY A 23 12.09 19.79 9.07
C GLY A 23 11.12 19.31 10.17
N LEU A 24 10.12 18.49 9.80
CA LEU A 24 9.16 17.94 10.76
C LEU A 24 9.85 17.08 11.83
N VAL A 25 10.81 16.23 11.44
CA VAL A 25 11.57 15.42 12.41
C VAL A 25 12.37 16.29 13.38
N GLN A 26 12.98 17.38 12.90
CA GLN A 26 13.70 18.33 13.76
C GLN A 26 12.77 19.03 14.74
N GLU A 27 11.60 19.43 14.29
CA GLU A 27 10.58 20.08 15.12
C GLU A 27 10.07 19.14 16.20
N VAL A 28 9.59 17.93 15.85
CA VAL A 28 9.08 16.94 16.78
C VAL A 28 10.15 16.47 17.78
N CYS A 29 11.41 16.39 17.35
CA CYS A 29 12.52 15.95 18.19
C CYS A 29 13.31 17.10 18.85
N LYS A 30 12.82 18.34 18.78
CA LYS A 30 13.53 19.53 19.27
C LYS A 30 14.00 19.41 20.71
N GLU A 31 13.11 19.04 21.62
CA GLU A 31 13.45 18.88 23.05
C GLU A 31 14.53 17.82 23.29
N LYS A 32 14.47 16.70 22.56
CA LYS A 32 15.49 15.66 22.64
C LYS A 32 16.84 16.15 22.14
N ILE A 33 16.86 16.85 21.03
CA ILE A 33 18.07 17.41 20.42
C ILE A 33 18.72 18.43 21.36
N GLU A 34 17.92 19.32 21.96
CA GLU A 34 18.41 20.33 22.91
C GLU A 34 18.95 19.70 24.20
N ARG A 35 18.28 18.65 24.73
CA ARG A 35 18.75 17.90 25.88
C ARG A 35 20.08 17.20 25.62
N ASP A 36 20.23 16.59 24.44
CA ASP A 36 21.48 15.95 24.05
C ASP A 36 22.62 16.99 23.91
N ARG A 37 22.34 18.15 23.32
CA ARG A 37 23.31 19.26 23.25
C ARG A 37 23.76 19.75 24.64
N LYS A 38 22.83 19.94 25.59
CA LYS A 38 23.16 20.34 26.96
C LYS A 38 24.04 19.33 27.68
N ARG A 39 24.01 18.05 27.27
CA ARG A 39 24.86 16.96 27.78
C ARG A 39 26.19 16.83 27.04
N GLY A 40 26.52 17.77 26.14
CA GLY A 40 27.74 17.73 25.31
C GLY A 40 27.69 16.69 24.19
N ILE A 41 26.54 16.07 23.93
CA ILE A 41 26.38 15.11 22.83
C ILE A 41 26.06 15.88 21.56
N VAL A 42 27.11 16.14 20.77
CA VAL A 42 27.00 16.85 19.49
C VAL A 42 26.92 15.82 18.37
N ASN A 43 26.07 16.09 17.36
CA ASN A 43 25.93 15.25 16.15
C ASN A 43 25.39 13.83 16.36
N ARG A 44 24.60 13.60 17.39
CA ARG A 44 23.86 12.34 17.52
C ARG A 44 22.68 12.34 16.54
N PRO A 45 22.61 11.38 15.59
CA PRO A 45 21.49 11.32 14.67
C PRO A 45 20.20 10.96 15.41
N VAL A 46 19.10 11.55 14.98
CA VAL A 46 17.77 11.09 15.37
C VAL A 46 17.54 9.72 14.76
N ARG A 47 17.05 8.80 15.56
CA ARG A 47 16.66 7.46 15.11
C ARG A 47 15.17 7.39 14.95
N ALA A 48 14.71 7.08 13.73
CA ALA A 48 13.32 6.89 13.41
C ALA A 48 13.09 5.48 12.86
N MET A 49 11.93 4.92 13.13
CA MET A 49 11.51 3.61 12.63
C MET A 49 10.40 3.79 11.61
N VAL A 50 10.52 3.12 10.46
CA VAL A 50 9.46 3.09 9.44
C VAL A 50 8.61 1.85 9.67
N VAL A 51 7.35 2.05 10.02
CA VAL A 51 6.39 0.98 10.31
C VAL A 51 5.20 1.01 9.36
N GLY A 52 4.58 -0.12 9.19
CA GLY A 52 3.38 -0.33 8.39
C GLY A 52 3.22 -1.78 7.95
N ILE A 53 2.04 -2.11 7.48
CA ILE A 53 1.71 -3.44 6.96
C ILE A 53 2.56 -3.78 5.71
N PRO A 54 2.62 -5.05 5.27
CA PRO A 54 3.36 -5.42 4.07
C PRO A 54 2.86 -4.67 2.81
N ASN A 55 3.76 -4.48 1.87
CA ASN A 55 3.50 -3.94 0.51
C ASN A 55 2.85 -2.55 0.40
N VAL A 56 2.87 -1.73 1.46
CA VAL A 56 2.31 -0.35 1.44
C VAL A 56 3.30 0.72 1.01
N GLY A 57 4.50 0.33 0.55
CA GLY A 57 5.48 1.27 0.02
C GLY A 57 6.52 1.77 1.01
N LYS A 58 6.72 1.12 2.18
CA LYS A 58 7.76 1.51 3.16
C LYS A 58 9.15 1.64 2.52
N SER A 59 9.59 0.63 1.79
CA SER A 59 10.91 0.63 1.14
C SER A 59 10.97 1.66 -0.01
N THR A 60 9.85 1.90 -0.70
CA THR A 60 9.75 2.97 -1.70
C THR A 60 9.92 4.34 -1.05
N PHE A 61 9.27 4.56 0.08
CA PHE A 61 9.43 5.77 0.89
C PHE A 61 10.88 5.97 1.33
N ILE A 62 11.51 4.93 1.89
CA ILE A 62 12.89 4.98 2.35
C ILE A 62 13.84 5.35 1.20
N ASN A 63 13.69 4.72 0.03
CA ASN A 63 14.52 5.01 -1.14
C ASN A 63 14.30 6.44 -1.65
N SER A 64 13.06 6.90 -1.71
CA SER A 64 12.73 8.26 -2.11
C SER A 64 13.32 9.29 -1.15
N PHE A 65 13.22 9.03 0.16
CA PHE A 65 13.78 9.93 1.18
C PHE A 65 15.31 9.89 1.24
N ALA A 66 15.92 8.74 1.00
CA ALA A 66 17.37 8.62 0.91
C ALA A 66 17.97 9.18 -0.40
N GLY A 67 17.14 9.42 -1.41
CA GLY A 67 17.58 9.83 -2.75
C GLY A 67 18.41 8.76 -3.49
N LYS A 68 18.38 7.51 -3.04
CA LYS A 68 19.10 6.37 -3.61
C LYS A 68 18.44 5.04 -3.25
N ALA A 69 18.71 4.01 -4.03
CA ALA A 69 18.26 2.65 -3.75
C ALA A 69 19.06 2.04 -2.58
N CYS A 70 18.54 2.13 -1.37
CA CYS A 70 19.15 1.58 -0.15
C CYS A 70 18.29 0.51 0.54
N ALA A 71 17.02 0.39 0.17
CA ALA A 71 16.12 -0.66 0.60
C ALA A 71 15.58 -1.44 -0.60
N LYS A 72 15.41 -2.76 -0.43
CA LYS A 72 14.83 -3.62 -1.48
C LYS A 72 13.34 -3.28 -1.64
N THR A 73 12.92 -3.07 -2.87
CA THR A 73 11.52 -2.83 -3.23
C THR A 73 10.96 -3.99 -4.05
N GLY A 74 9.67 -4.24 -3.92
CA GLY A 74 8.96 -5.24 -4.71
C GLY A 74 7.46 -5.16 -4.42
N ASN A 75 6.67 -5.72 -5.34
CA ASN A 75 5.19 -5.71 -5.22
C ASN A 75 4.66 -6.96 -4.48
N LYS A 76 5.54 -7.69 -3.77
CA LYS A 76 5.15 -8.88 -2.99
C LYS A 76 5.41 -8.66 -1.51
N PRO A 77 4.56 -9.22 -0.62
CA PRO A 77 4.84 -9.26 0.82
C PRO A 77 6.17 -10.00 1.11
N GLY A 78 6.88 -9.59 2.17
CA GLY A 78 8.10 -10.26 2.61
C GLY A 78 9.39 -9.90 1.84
N VAL A 79 9.38 -8.85 1.02
CA VAL A 79 10.60 -8.37 0.33
C VAL A 79 11.66 -7.92 1.31
N THR A 80 11.29 -7.23 2.38
CA THR A 80 12.19 -6.88 3.50
C THR A 80 12.23 -8.03 4.50
N LYS A 81 13.32 -8.80 4.51
CA LYS A 81 13.45 -10.01 5.35
C LYS A 81 13.95 -9.74 6.77
N GLY A 82 14.58 -8.60 7.03
CA GLY A 82 15.16 -8.28 8.32
C GLY A 82 15.20 -6.79 8.61
N LYS A 83 15.50 -6.44 9.87
CA LYS A 83 15.67 -5.05 10.29
C LYS A 83 16.99 -4.52 9.73
N GLN A 84 16.96 -3.33 9.13
CA GLN A 84 18.14 -2.69 8.56
C GLN A 84 18.20 -1.22 8.96
N TRP A 85 19.35 -0.78 9.54
CA TRP A 85 19.61 0.64 9.75
C TRP A 85 20.14 1.29 8.47
N ILE A 86 19.52 2.37 8.08
CA ILE A 86 19.85 3.15 6.90
C ILE A 86 20.20 4.57 7.36
N ARG A 87 21.46 4.93 7.21
CA ARG A 87 21.92 6.29 7.50
C ARG A 87 21.63 7.21 6.32
N LEU A 88 20.73 8.14 6.49
CA LEU A 88 20.36 9.11 5.46
C LEU A 88 21.35 10.25 5.37
N ASN A 89 21.67 10.83 6.52
CA ASN A 89 22.63 11.93 6.67
C ASN A 89 23.22 11.93 8.08
N LYS A 90 23.99 12.99 8.43
CA LYS A 90 24.57 13.12 9.78
C LYS A 90 23.56 13.27 10.90
N GLY A 91 22.30 13.66 10.57
CA GLY A 91 21.27 13.97 11.56
C GLY A 91 20.14 12.96 11.67
N LEU A 92 20.03 11.97 10.74
CA LEU A 92 18.91 11.02 10.72
C LEU A 92 19.32 9.62 10.28
N GLU A 93 18.93 8.64 11.07
CA GLU A 93 19.01 7.21 10.76
C GLU A 93 17.61 6.61 10.74
N LEU A 94 17.27 5.84 9.71
CA LEU A 94 16.02 5.10 9.61
C LEU A 94 16.24 3.61 9.88
N LEU A 95 15.33 3.02 10.64
CA LEU A 95 15.21 1.57 10.75
C LEU A 95 14.12 1.11 9.78
N ASP A 96 14.53 0.42 8.72
CA ASP A 96 13.59 -0.32 7.87
C ASP A 96 13.18 -1.61 8.58
N THR A 97 11.87 -1.84 8.64
CA THR A 97 11.30 -3.02 9.28
C THR A 97 10.48 -3.82 8.28
N PRO A 98 10.50 -5.17 8.37
CA PRO A 98 9.54 -5.99 7.64
C PRO A 98 8.11 -5.53 7.94
N GLY A 99 7.25 -5.56 6.93
CA GLY A 99 5.82 -5.41 7.16
C GLY A 99 5.31 -6.65 7.90
N ILE A 100 4.58 -6.44 8.98
CA ILE A 100 4.06 -7.50 9.83
C ILE A 100 2.54 -7.39 9.85
N LEU A 101 1.85 -8.50 9.66
CA LEU A 101 0.43 -8.67 9.91
C LEU A 101 0.22 -9.53 11.15
N TRP A 102 -0.96 -9.43 11.75
CA TRP A 102 -1.35 -10.34 12.83
C TRP A 102 -1.42 -11.76 12.31
N PRO A 103 -1.06 -12.76 13.12
CA PRO A 103 -1.14 -14.17 12.74
C PRO A 103 -2.57 -14.65 12.46
N LYS A 104 -3.56 -14.00 13.08
CA LYS A 104 -4.98 -14.29 12.91
C LYS A 104 -5.77 -12.98 12.96
N PHE A 105 -6.68 -12.81 12.02
CA PHE A 105 -7.64 -11.70 12.03
C PHE A 105 -8.89 -12.12 12.80
N GLU A 106 -9.31 -11.31 13.76
CA GLU A 106 -10.57 -11.51 14.48
C GLU A 106 -11.76 -11.20 13.56
N ASP A 107 -11.61 -10.18 12.71
CA ASP A 107 -12.55 -9.79 11.67
C ASP A 107 -12.05 -10.25 10.30
N GLN A 108 -12.83 -11.14 9.67
CA GLN A 108 -12.52 -11.64 8.32
C GLN A 108 -12.56 -10.53 7.26
N GLN A 109 -13.37 -9.48 7.45
CA GLN A 109 -13.43 -8.35 6.52
C GLN A 109 -12.10 -7.57 6.49
N VAL A 110 -11.43 -7.45 7.63
CA VAL A 110 -10.09 -6.84 7.69
C VAL A 110 -9.09 -7.65 6.86
N GLY A 111 -9.11 -8.98 7.02
CA GLY A 111 -8.29 -9.88 6.20
C GLY A 111 -8.55 -9.72 4.70
N MET A 112 -9.83 -9.66 4.31
CA MET A 112 -10.24 -9.49 2.92
C MET A 112 -9.75 -8.14 2.35
N ARG A 113 -9.92 -7.04 3.07
CA ARG A 113 -9.43 -5.72 2.64
C ARG A 113 -7.90 -5.68 2.49
N LEU A 114 -7.17 -6.37 3.38
CA LEU A 114 -5.71 -6.52 3.28
C LEU A 114 -5.30 -7.33 2.06
N ALA A 115 -6.10 -8.34 1.68
CA ALA A 115 -5.90 -9.10 0.45
C ALA A 115 -6.13 -8.22 -0.79
N PHE A 116 -7.20 -7.43 -0.83
CA PHE A 116 -7.49 -6.52 -1.93
C PHE A 116 -6.33 -5.57 -2.22
N ILE A 117 -5.74 -4.97 -1.21
CA ILE A 117 -4.61 -4.04 -1.38
C ILE A 117 -3.25 -4.72 -1.54
N GLY A 118 -3.20 -6.07 -1.59
CA GLY A 118 -1.97 -6.84 -1.80
C GLY A 118 -1.02 -6.86 -0.61
N SER A 119 -1.53 -6.66 0.62
CA SER A 119 -0.73 -6.78 1.84
C SER A 119 -0.58 -8.22 2.32
N MET A 120 -1.39 -9.15 1.79
CA MET A 120 -1.29 -10.59 1.99
C MET A 120 -0.55 -11.25 0.82
N ASN A 121 -0.08 -12.49 1.02
CA ASN A 121 0.54 -13.25 -0.06
C ASN A 121 -0.55 -13.75 -1.03
N ASP A 122 -0.52 -13.28 -2.27
CA ASP A 122 -1.49 -13.65 -3.30
C ASP A 122 -1.43 -15.15 -3.66
N GLU A 123 -0.31 -15.85 -3.38
CA GLU A 123 -0.15 -17.28 -3.68
C GLU A 123 -1.08 -18.20 -2.88
N ILE A 124 -1.64 -17.71 -1.77
CA ILE A 124 -2.62 -18.43 -0.92
C ILE A 124 -4.06 -18.06 -1.23
N LEU A 125 -4.29 -17.17 -2.17
CA LEU A 125 -5.63 -16.68 -2.51
C LEU A 125 -6.05 -17.28 -3.86
N ILE A 126 -7.34 -17.57 -4.00
CA ILE A 126 -7.95 -17.94 -5.28
C ILE A 126 -8.31 -16.61 -5.99
N PRO A 127 -7.66 -16.30 -7.13
CA PRO A 127 -7.82 -14.98 -7.76
C PRO A 127 -9.27 -14.65 -8.13
N ASP A 128 -10.03 -15.64 -8.62
CA ASP A 128 -11.40 -15.45 -9.08
C ASP A 128 -12.35 -15.15 -7.91
N GLU A 129 -12.18 -15.83 -6.79
CA GLU A 129 -12.94 -15.59 -5.56
C GLU A 129 -12.62 -14.19 -5.02
N LEU A 130 -11.33 -13.84 -4.92
CA LEU A 130 -10.89 -12.53 -4.46
C LEU A 130 -11.42 -11.41 -5.35
N ALA A 131 -11.46 -11.61 -6.67
CA ALA A 131 -12.00 -10.65 -7.62
C ALA A 131 -13.51 -10.49 -7.45
N CYS A 132 -14.25 -11.56 -7.26
CA CYS A 132 -15.70 -11.53 -7.00
C CYS A 132 -16.02 -10.80 -5.68
N ASP A 133 -15.27 -11.03 -4.62
CA ASP A 133 -15.41 -10.34 -3.34
C ASP A 133 -15.08 -8.84 -3.47
N LEU A 134 -14.04 -8.50 -4.24
CA LEU A 134 -13.68 -7.11 -4.54
C LEU A 134 -14.78 -6.42 -5.34
N ILE A 135 -15.33 -7.08 -6.35
CA ILE A 135 -16.49 -6.58 -7.13
C ILE A 135 -17.66 -6.30 -6.20
N GLY A 136 -17.98 -7.24 -5.29
CA GLY A 136 -19.03 -7.08 -4.28
C GLY A 136 -18.86 -5.78 -3.48
N ALA A 137 -17.66 -5.56 -2.94
CA ALA A 137 -17.34 -4.37 -2.16
C ALA A 137 -17.39 -3.07 -3.01
N ILE A 138 -16.88 -3.10 -4.24
CA ILE A 138 -16.86 -1.91 -5.11
C ILE A 138 -18.26 -1.56 -5.61
N LYS A 139 -19.07 -2.52 -6.04
CA LYS A 139 -20.40 -2.24 -6.61
C LYS A 139 -21.35 -1.61 -5.61
N GLU A 140 -21.19 -1.89 -4.32
CA GLU A 140 -21.99 -1.26 -3.25
C GLU A 140 -21.60 0.20 -3.01
N LEU A 141 -20.30 0.49 -3.01
CA LEU A 141 -19.78 1.80 -2.64
C LEU A 141 -19.53 2.72 -3.84
N TYR A 142 -19.14 2.15 -4.96
CA TYR A 142 -18.70 2.86 -6.17
C TYR A 142 -19.18 2.19 -7.47
N PRO A 143 -20.50 2.04 -7.69
CA PRO A 143 -21.03 1.28 -8.83
C PRO A 143 -20.55 1.81 -10.18
N LYS A 144 -20.36 3.12 -10.31
CA LYS A 144 -19.88 3.74 -11.54
C LYS A 144 -18.46 3.34 -11.93
N ALA A 145 -17.61 3.00 -10.97
CA ALA A 145 -16.20 2.65 -11.25
C ALA A 145 -16.07 1.41 -12.16
N LEU A 146 -16.92 0.40 -11.95
CA LEU A 146 -16.96 -0.81 -12.78
C LEU A 146 -17.58 -0.54 -14.14
N GLN A 147 -18.67 0.25 -14.18
CA GLN A 147 -19.35 0.63 -15.41
C GLN A 147 -18.45 1.46 -16.33
N GLU A 148 -17.81 2.51 -15.81
CA GLU A 148 -16.95 3.41 -16.58
C GLU A 148 -15.69 2.70 -17.11
N ARG A 149 -15.16 1.73 -16.36
CA ARG A 149 -13.91 1.07 -16.69
C ARG A 149 -14.06 -0.15 -17.59
N TYR A 150 -15.16 -0.91 -17.43
CA TYR A 150 -15.33 -2.22 -18.08
C TYR A 150 -16.68 -2.35 -18.83
N GLU A 151 -17.50 -1.29 -18.83
CA GLU A 151 -18.85 -1.31 -19.40
C GLU A 151 -19.76 -2.36 -18.71
N ALA A 152 -19.40 -2.78 -17.50
CA ALA A 152 -20.12 -3.78 -16.74
C ALA A 152 -21.38 -3.19 -16.08
N ASP A 153 -22.48 -3.96 -16.07
CA ASP A 153 -23.69 -3.59 -15.33
C ASP A 153 -23.47 -3.80 -13.82
N PRO A 154 -23.48 -2.73 -13.00
CA PRO A 154 -23.26 -2.86 -11.57
C PRO A 154 -24.39 -3.60 -10.84
N ALA A 155 -25.55 -3.79 -11.46
CA ALA A 155 -26.66 -4.57 -10.90
C ALA A 155 -26.43 -6.09 -11.02
N GLY A 156 -25.52 -6.53 -11.90
CA GLY A 156 -25.20 -7.91 -12.14
C GLY A 156 -24.58 -8.62 -10.91
N LYS A 157 -24.55 -9.94 -10.95
CA LYS A 157 -23.81 -10.73 -9.95
C LYS A 157 -22.30 -10.52 -10.11
N PRO A 158 -21.50 -10.68 -9.05
CA PRO A 158 -20.04 -10.50 -9.15
C PRO A 158 -19.39 -11.30 -10.27
N ILE A 159 -19.85 -12.53 -10.52
CA ILE A 159 -19.32 -13.36 -11.60
C ILE A 159 -19.66 -12.81 -12.99
N GLU A 160 -20.88 -12.30 -13.21
CA GLU A 160 -21.31 -11.68 -14.46
C GLU A 160 -20.52 -10.39 -14.75
N ILE A 161 -20.20 -9.65 -13.69
CA ILE A 161 -19.33 -8.47 -13.79
C ILE A 161 -17.89 -8.88 -14.14
N LEU A 162 -17.38 -9.97 -13.56
CA LEU A 162 -16.05 -10.50 -13.89
C LEU A 162 -15.99 -11.01 -15.33
N GLU A 163 -17.06 -11.61 -15.85
CA GLU A 163 -17.19 -11.98 -17.28
C GLU A 163 -17.15 -10.74 -18.16
N ALA A 164 -17.86 -9.67 -17.81
CA ALA A 164 -17.80 -8.40 -18.54
C ALA A 164 -16.39 -7.79 -18.51
N VAL A 165 -15.65 -7.91 -17.41
CA VAL A 165 -14.22 -7.53 -17.35
C VAL A 165 -13.41 -8.37 -18.35
N ALA A 166 -13.64 -9.69 -18.41
CA ALA A 166 -12.93 -10.58 -19.33
C ALA A 166 -13.20 -10.20 -20.79
N GLU A 167 -14.43 -9.91 -21.16
CA GLU A 167 -14.82 -9.46 -22.50
C GLU A 167 -14.19 -8.10 -22.85
N SER A 168 -14.35 -7.12 -21.97
CA SER A 168 -13.80 -5.77 -22.16
C SER A 168 -12.28 -5.78 -22.33
N ARG A 169 -11.58 -6.70 -21.67
CA ARG A 169 -10.11 -6.85 -21.72
C ARG A 169 -9.63 -7.93 -22.67
N LYS A 170 -10.55 -8.57 -23.41
CA LYS A 170 -10.25 -9.64 -24.36
C LYS A 170 -9.45 -10.77 -23.73
N CYS A 171 -9.88 -11.20 -22.54
CA CYS A 171 -9.30 -12.30 -21.80
C CYS A 171 -9.91 -13.61 -22.28
N TYR A 172 -9.30 -14.25 -23.26
CA TYR A 172 -9.75 -15.53 -23.79
C TYR A 172 -8.68 -16.60 -23.59
N ALA A 173 -9.12 -17.79 -23.24
CA ALA A 173 -8.36 -19.03 -23.23
C ALA A 173 -8.43 -19.72 -24.61
N LYS A 174 -7.80 -20.88 -24.76
CA LYS A 174 -7.91 -21.69 -25.98
C LYS A 174 -9.37 -22.12 -26.17
N GLY A 175 -9.91 -21.91 -27.39
CA GLY A 175 -11.29 -22.28 -27.72
C GLY A 175 -12.33 -21.17 -27.43
N GLU A 176 -11.92 -19.93 -27.43
CA GLU A 176 -12.78 -18.73 -27.30
C GLU A 176 -13.54 -18.63 -25.96
N GLN A 177 -13.19 -19.45 -24.95
CA GLN A 177 -13.75 -19.34 -23.62
C GLN A 177 -13.12 -18.18 -22.85
N LEU A 178 -13.93 -17.53 -22.00
CA LEU A 178 -13.44 -16.46 -21.13
C LEU A 178 -12.41 -17.00 -20.13
N ASP A 179 -11.27 -16.31 -20.03
CA ASP A 179 -10.23 -16.56 -19.02
C ASP A 179 -10.48 -15.67 -17.80
N LEU A 180 -11.30 -16.18 -16.89
CA LEU A 180 -11.69 -15.45 -15.67
C LEU A 180 -10.49 -15.22 -14.74
N GLY A 181 -9.55 -16.16 -14.66
CA GLY A 181 -8.34 -15.98 -13.85
C GLY A 181 -7.48 -14.81 -14.34
N LYS A 182 -7.33 -14.65 -15.67
CA LYS A 182 -6.66 -13.50 -16.26
C LYS A 182 -7.43 -12.20 -16.02
N ALA A 183 -8.77 -12.23 -16.15
CA ALA A 183 -9.63 -11.08 -15.89
C ALA A 183 -9.54 -10.65 -14.41
N ALA A 184 -9.57 -11.60 -13.48
CA ALA A 184 -9.41 -11.39 -12.05
C ALA A 184 -8.08 -10.68 -11.72
N GLY A 185 -6.98 -11.17 -12.30
CA GLY A 185 -5.67 -10.52 -12.16
C GLY A 185 -5.68 -9.07 -12.64
N ILE A 186 -6.28 -8.79 -13.81
CA ILE A 186 -6.39 -7.43 -14.36
C ILE A 186 -7.24 -6.53 -13.47
N LEU A 187 -8.38 -7.01 -12.98
CA LEU A 187 -9.26 -6.24 -12.09
C LEU A 187 -8.54 -5.85 -10.78
N ILE A 188 -7.88 -6.83 -10.15
CA ILE A 188 -7.12 -6.63 -8.91
C ILE A 188 -5.97 -5.63 -9.13
N ASP A 189 -5.24 -5.75 -10.23
CA ASP A 189 -4.16 -4.82 -10.58
C ASP A 189 -4.69 -3.41 -10.89
N ASP A 190 -5.81 -3.28 -11.59
CA ASP A 190 -6.45 -2.00 -11.88
C ASP A 190 -6.94 -1.32 -10.59
N PHE A 191 -7.46 -2.10 -9.62
CA PHE A 191 -7.80 -1.60 -8.30
C PHE A 191 -6.54 -1.13 -7.54
N ARG A 192 -5.52 -1.96 -7.40
CA ARG A 192 -4.28 -1.67 -6.67
C ARG A 192 -3.49 -0.51 -7.28
N SER A 193 -3.57 -0.32 -8.58
CA SER A 193 -2.92 0.78 -9.29
C SER A 193 -3.74 2.08 -9.32
N GLY A 194 -4.97 2.08 -8.80
CA GLY A 194 -5.86 3.23 -8.76
C GLY A 194 -6.53 3.57 -10.10
N LYS A 195 -6.50 2.67 -11.07
CA LYS A 195 -7.15 2.88 -12.38
C LYS A 195 -8.69 2.80 -12.31
N LEU A 196 -9.24 2.22 -11.24
CA LEU A 196 -10.67 2.25 -10.93
C LEU A 196 -11.11 3.54 -10.23
N GLY A 197 -10.18 4.48 -10.01
CA GLY A 197 -10.43 5.72 -9.29
C GLY A 197 -9.97 5.65 -7.83
N ARG A 198 -10.35 6.68 -7.06
CA ARG A 198 -10.05 6.77 -5.62
C ARG A 198 -11.12 6.03 -4.83
N ILE A 199 -10.82 4.81 -4.44
CA ILE A 199 -11.74 3.92 -3.73
C ILE A 199 -11.31 3.79 -2.27
N THR A 200 -12.25 4.01 -1.34
CA THR A 200 -12.09 3.77 0.10
C THR A 200 -12.99 2.59 0.48
N LEU A 201 -12.39 1.54 1.02
CA LEU A 201 -13.12 0.33 1.44
C LEU A 201 -13.67 0.40 2.87
N GLU A 202 -13.27 1.41 3.63
CA GLU A 202 -13.73 1.65 5.00
C GLU A 202 -14.29 3.06 5.12
N ARG A 203 -15.39 3.19 5.84
CA ARG A 203 -15.97 4.47 6.26
C ARG A 203 -16.05 4.49 7.77
N ILE A 204 -15.59 5.58 8.37
CA ILE A 204 -15.68 5.88 9.80
C ILE A 204 -17.01 6.56 10.07
#